data_1e748212e5988d89ba770244f01c109a
#
_entry.id   1e748212e5988d89ba770244f01c109a
#
_cell.length_a   1.000
_cell.length_b   1.000
_cell.length_c   1.000
_cell.angle_alpha   90.00
_cell.angle_beta   90.00
_cell.angle_gamma   90.00
#
_symmetry.space_group_name_H-M   'P 1'
#
loop_
_entity.id
_entity.type
_entity.pdbx_description
1 polymer ?
#
loop_
_entity_poly.entity_id
_entity_poly.type
_entity_poly.pdbx_seq_one_letter_code
_entity_poly.pdbx_strand_id
1 'polypeptide(L)'
;MLADSIGTAKILLLVNYRPEYSHSWGSKTYYTQLRLDPLGKENAGEMLTALLSDGAELAPLRRLIIEKTEGTPFFMEEMVQVLLDDGSLVRNGAVHLTIPLRDLKIPPTVQAILASRIDRLAPDAKELLQTL
;
A
#
# COMPACT_ATOMS: atom_id res chain seq x y z
N MET A 1 24.10 16.27 -15.44
CA MET A 1 23.33 15.31 -14.60
C MET A 1 23.03 14.07 -15.41
N LEU A 2 22.81 12.88 -14.78
CA LEU A 2 22.48 11.64 -15.49
C LEU A 2 21.29 11.82 -16.45
N ALA A 3 20.23 12.48 -16.00
CA ALA A 3 19.05 12.77 -16.82
C ALA A 3 19.33 13.60 -18.09
N ASP A 4 20.43 14.30 -18.18
CA ASP A 4 20.81 15.07 -19.39
C ASP A 4 21.56 14.22 -20.40
N SER A 5 22.18 13.14 -19.95
CA SER A 5 23.08 12.30 -20.77
C SER A 5 22.35 11.11 -21.42
N ILE A 6 21.12 10.81 -21.02
CA ILE A 6 20.41 9.61 -21.49
C ILE A 6 19.61 9.81 -22.78
N GLY A 7 19.44 11.05 -23.25
CA GLY A 7 18.55 11.36 -24.39
C GLY A 7 18.89 10.63 -25.71
N THR A 8 20.14 10.20 -25.89
CA THR A 8 20.62 9.45 -27.05
C THR A 8 21.01 8.02 -26.72
N ALA A 9 20.95 7.63 -25.46
CA ALA A 9 21.32 6.30 -24.99
C ALA A 9 20.09 5.37 -24.97
N LYS A 10 20.31 4.07 -25.18
CA LYS A 10 19.27 3.05 -25.02
C LYS A 10 19.11 2.70 -23.53
N ILE A 11 18.72 3.70 -22.73
CA ILE A 11 18.56 3.60 -21.27
C ILE A 11 17.17 4.10 -20.89
N LEU A 12 16.46 3.31 -20.08
CA LEU A 12 15.27 3.76 -19.38
C LEU A 12 15.67 4.14 -17.94
N LEU A 13 15.48 5.44 -17.61
CA LEU A 13 15.63 5.93 -16.24
C LEU A 13 14.25 6.08 -15.62
N LEU A 14 13.92 5.25 -14.64
CA LEU A 14 12.70 5.34 -13.85
C LEU A 14 12.99 5.98 -12.49
N VAL A 15 12.33 7.09 -12.20
CA VAL A 15 12.48 7.82 -10.94
C VAL A 15 11.11 8.01 -10.31
N ASN A 16 10.94 7.60 -9.06
CA ASN A 16 9.77 7.91 -8.27
C ASN A 16 10.05 9.09 -7.32
N TYR A 17 9.07 9.95 -7.17
CA TYR A 17 9.17 11.11 -6.27
C TYR A 17 7.78 11.52 -5.78
N ARG A 18 7.74 12.24 -4.68
CA ARG A 18 6.49 12.81 -4.16
C ARG A 18 6.12 14.09 -4.90
N PRO A 19 4.83 14.48 -4.91
CA PRO A 19 4.36 15.69 -5.63
C PRO A 19 5.09 16.98 -5.23
N GLU A 20 5.61 17.05 -4.01
CA GLU A 20 6.33 18.21 -3.49
C GLU A 20 7.75 18.34 -4.06
N TYR A 21 8.27 17.26 -4.67
CA TYR A 21 9.61 17.30 -5.27
C TYR A 21 9.60 18.10 -6.56
N SER A 22 10.43 19.13 -6.62
CA SER A 22 10.60 20.00 -7.79
C SER A 22 11.78 19.55 -8.65
N HIS A 23 11.58 19.47 -9.96
CA HIS A 23 12.60 19.08 -10.94
C HIS A 23 12.45 19.86 -12.24
N SER A 24 13.52 19.91 -13.04
CA SER A 24 13.60 20.59 -14.33
C SER A 24 13.47 19.67 -15.56
N TRP A 25 13.07 18.40 -15.34
CA TRP A 25 13.08 17.39 -16.43
C TRP A 25 11.90 17.52 -17.39
N GLY A 26 10.81 18.20 -16.99
CA GLY A 26 9.57 18.29 -17.76
C GLY A 26 9.69 18.98 -19.13
N SER A 27 10.78 19.72 -19.36
CA SER A 27 11.07 20.34 -20.67
C SER A 27 11.75 19.43 -21.68
N LYS A 28 12.12 18.18 -21.28
CA LYS A 28 12.84 17.24 -22.14
C LYS A 28 11.87 16.42 -22.98
N THR A 29 12.14 16.25 -24.26
CA THR A 29 11.28 15.52 -25.21
C THR A 29 11.18 14.02 -24.91
N TYR A 30 12.14 13.47 -24.18
CA TYR A 30 12.19 12.06 -23.72
C TYR A 30 11.72 11.87 -22.29
N TYR A 31 11.15 12.89 -21.65
CA TYR A 31 10.54 12.79 -20.33
C TYR A 31 9.06 12.42 -20.45
N THR A 32 8.65 11.44 -19.68
CA THR A 32 7.24 11.09 -19.52
C THR A 32 6.94 11.03 -18.01
N GLN A 33 5.91 11.73 -17.58
CA GLN A 33 5.42 11.66 -16.21
C GLN A 33 4.24 10.70 -16.13
N LEU A 34 4.36 9.70 -15.27
CA LEU A 34 3.26 8.83 -14.90
C LEU A 34 2.77 9.23 -13.50
N ARG A 35 1.56 9.77 -13.44
CA ARG A 35 0.93 10.11 -12.17
C ARG A 35 0.28 8.88 -11.57
N LEU A 36 0.55 8.62 -10.29
CA LEU A 36 -0.04 7.53 -9.53
C LEU A 36 -1.04 8.13 -8.54
N ASP A 37 -2.31 7.96 -8.82
CA ASP A 37 -3.41 8.35 -7.93
C ASP A 37 -3.89 7.12 -7.14
N PRO A 38 -4.61 7.29 -5.99
CA PRO A 38 -5.28 6.20 -5.32
C PRO A 38 -6.18 5.42 -6.27
N LEU A 39 -6.35 4.13 -6.02
CA LEU A 39 -7.20 3.27 -6.85
C LEU A 39 -8.67 3.70 -6.73
N GLY A 40 -9.35 3.76 -7.87
CA GLY A 40 -10.81 3.84 -7.88
C GLY A 40 -11.44 2.62 -7.20
N LYS A 41 -12.69 2.74 -6.76
CA LYS A 41 -13.39 1.68 -6.00
C LYS A 41 -13.40 0.31 -6.68
N GLU A 42 -13.49 0.29 -8.00
CA GLU A 42 -13.48 -0.95 -8.80
C GLU A 42 -12.12 -1.65 -8.71
N ASN A 43 -11.05 -0.96 -9.08
CA ASN A 43 -9.68 -1.51 -9.04
C ASN A 43 -9.23 -1.85 -7.61
N ALA A 44 -9.64 -1.05 -6.61
CA ALA A 44 -9.41 -1.36 -5.21
C ALA A 44 -10.14 -2.64 -4.78
N GLY A 45 -11.37 -2.83 -5.27
CA GLY A 45 -12.14 -4.07 -5.08
C GLY A 45 -11.46 -5.28 -5.69
N GLU A 46 -10.97 -5.17 -6.93
CA GLU A 46 -10.21 -6.23 -7.60
C GLU A 46 -8.93 -6.59 -6.85
N MET A 47 -8.17 -5.58 -6.42
CA MET A 47 -6.96 -5.78 -5.62
C MET A 47 -7.26 -6.54 -4.32
N LEU A 48 -8.29 -6.13 -3.58
CA LEU A 48 -8.67 -6.81 -2.34
C LEU A 48 -9.24 -8.21 -2.59
N THR A 49 -9.88 -8.45 -3.72
CA THR A 49 -10.31 -9.79 -4.12
C THR A 49 -9.10 -10.69 -4.38
N ALA A 50 -8.04 -10.17 -4.98
CA ALA A 50 -6.79 -10.91 -5.16
C ALA A 50 -6.08 -11.21 -3.83
N LEU A 51 -6.16 -10.30 -2.85
CA LEU A 51 -5.52 -10.47 -1.54
C LEU A 51 -6.31 -11.38 -0.60
N LEU A 52 -7.64 -11.27 -0.60
CA LEU A 52 -8.55 -11.89 0.38
C LEU A 52 -9.38 -13.05 -0.18
N SER A 53 -9.33 -13.29 -1.50
CA SER A 53 -10.30 -14.14 -2.24
C SER A 53 -11.67 -13.49 -2.42
N ASP A 54 -12.52 -14.11 -3.24
CA ASP A 54 -13.84 -13.58 -3.64
C ASP A 54 -15.00 -14.08 -2.74
N GLY A 55 -14.72 -14.53 -1.53
CA GLY A 55 -15.74 -14.96 -0.59
C GLY A 55 -16.78 -13.87 -0.32
N ALA A 56 -18.07 -14.20 -0.45
CA ALA A 56 -19.15 -13.26 -0.22
C ALA A 56 -19.16 -12.72 1.23
N GLU A 57 -18.73 -13.54 2.17
CA GLU A 57 -18.57 -13.19 3.60
C GLU A 57 -17.52 -12.10 3.82
N LEU A 58 -16.55 -11.96 2.91
CA LEU A 58 -15.49 -10.94 2.97
C LEU A 58 -15.87 -9.63 2.27
N ALA A 59 -17.01 -9.58 1.55
CA ALA A 59 -17.44 -8.37 0.87
C ALA A 59 -17.61 -7.15 1.79
N PRO A 60 -18.18 -7.27 3.00
CA PRO A 60 -18.26 -6.15 3.95
C PRO A 60 -16.86 -5.70 4.43
N LEU A 61 -15.92 -6.63 4.65
CA LEU A 61 -14.55 -6.33 5.02
C LEU A 61 -13.82 -5.58 3.89
N ARG A 62 -13.93 -6.03 2.64
CA ARG A 62 -13.34 -5.33 1.50
C ARG A 62 -13.82 -3.88 1.40
N ARG A 63 -15.11 -3.64 1.56
CA ARG A 63 -15.68 -2.27 1.57
C ARG A 63 -15.08 -1.42 2.68
N LEU A 64 -14.99 -1.97 3.88
CA LEU A 64 -14.45 -1.29 5.05
C LEU A 64 -12.97 -0.92 4.86
N ILE A 65 -12.16 -1.82 4.29
CA ILE A 65 -10.75 -1.55 3.96
C ILE A 65 -10.64 -0.42 2.95
N ILE A 66 -11.42 -0.45 1.84
CA ILE A 66 -11.41 0.61 0.83
C ILE A 66 -11.76 1.96 1.44
N GLU A 67 -12.79 2.00 2.29
CA GLU A 67 -13.21 3.23 2.98
C GLU A 67 -12.10 3.80 3.88
N LYS A 68 -11.46 2.94 4.68
CA LYS A 68 -10.41 3.35 5.62
C LYS A 68 -9.10 3.76 4.97
N THR A 69 -8.80 3.22 3.80
CA THR A 69 -7.52 3.44 3.08
C THR A 69 -7.66 4.38 1.89
N GLU A 70 -8.89 4.83 1.61
CA GLU A 70 -9.20 5.70 0.46
C GLU A 70 -8.67 5.15 -0.87
N GLY A 71 -8.58 3.82 -0.99
CA GLY A 71 -8.06 3.15 -2.19
C GLY A 71 -6.54 3.20 -2.36
N THR A 72 -5.80 3.57 -1.33
CA THR A 72 -4.33 3.57 -1.38
C THR A 72 -3.80 2.14 -1.26
N PRO A 73 -3.16 1.58 -2.33
CA PRO A 73 -2.76 0.16 -2.38
C PRO A 73 -1.93 -0.28 -1.19
N PHE A 74 -0.91 0.50 -0.86
CA PHE A 74 -0.02 0.21 0.26
C PHE A 74 -0.77 0.03 1.59
N PHE A 75 -1.74 0.91 1.88
CA PHE A 75 -2.49 0.82 3.13
C PHE A 75 -3.50 -0.32 3.12
N MET A 76 -4.03 -0.68 1.96
CA MET A 76 -4.89 -1.86 1.82
C MET A 76 -4.11 -3.15 2.14
N GLU A 77 -2.90 -3.30 1.58
CA GLU A 77 -2.02 -4.45 1.86
C GLU A 77 -1.65 -4.51 3.34
N GLU A 78 -1.20 -3.39 3.92
CA GLU A 78 -0.81 -3.35 5.34
C GLU A 78 -1.99 -3.65 6.27
N MET A 79 -3.19 -3.20 5.94
CA MET A 79 -4.38 -3.49 6.74
C MET A 79 -4.74 -4.99 6.69
N VAL A 80 -4.68 -5.60 5.51
CA VAL A 80 -4.87 -7.06 5.37
C VAL A 80 -3.80 -7.81 6.16
N GLN A 81 -2.53 -7.34 6.10
CA GLN A 81 -1.44 -7.98 6.83
C GLN A 81 -1.63 -7.88 8.36
N VAL A 82 -2.06 -6.74 8.88
CA VAL A 82 -2.38 -6.58 10.31
C VAL A 82 -3.44 -7.57 10.76
N LEU A 83 -4.51 -7.74 9.96
CA LEU A 83 -5.59 -8.67 10.28
C LEU A 83 -5.17 -10.16 10.18
N LEU A 84 -4.17 -10.47 9.36
CA LEU A 84 -3.57 -11.81 9.33
C LEU A 84 -2.65 -12.05 10.53
N ASP A 85 -1.86 -11.05 10.90
CA ASP A 85 -0.88 -11.15 11.99
C ASP A 85 -1.56 -11.24 13.37
N ASP A 86 -2.70 -10.56 13.57
CA ASP A 86 -3.47 -10.64 14.82
C ASP A 86 -4.42 -11.84 14.86
N GLY A 87 -4.46 -12.63 13.78
CA GLY A 87 -5.28 -13.82 13.68
C GLY A 87 -6.77 -13.56 13.44
N SER A 88 -7.19 -12.31 13.18
CA SER A 88 -8.56 -11.97 12.80
C SER A 88 -8.93 -12.51 11.41
N LEU A 89 -7.91 -12.63 10.54
CA LEU A 89 -7.97 -13.36 9.28
C LEU A 89 -7.04 -14.57 9.33
N VAL A 90 -7.45 -15.68 8.76
CA VAL A 90 -6.62 -16.87 8.57
C VAL A 90 -6.67 -17.32 7.11
N ARG A 91 -5.55 -17.86 6.61
CA ARG A 91 -5.44 -18.39 5.25
C ARG A 91 -5.23 -19.90 5.30
N ASN A 92 -6.32 -20.65 5.12
CA ASN A 92 -6.32 -22.10 5.04
C ASN A 92 -6.89 -22.54 3.68
N GLY A 93 -6.11 -22.33 2.61
CA GLY A 93 -6.62 -22.45 1.23
C GLY A 93 -7.33 -21.17 0.80
N ALA A 94 -8.50 -20.85 1.37
CA ALA A 94 -9.15 -19.55 1.24
C ALA A 94 -8.92 -18.69 2.50
N VAL A 95 -9.16 -17.38 2.37
CA VAL A 95 -9.11 -16.47 3.52
C VAL A 95 -10.46 -16.45 4.22
N HIS A 96 -10.45 -16.54 5.56
CA HIS A 96 -11.66 -16.53 6.38
C HIS A 96 -11.50 -15.59 7.58
N LEU A 97 -12.62 -14.97 7.99
CA LEU A 97 -12.71 -14.26 9.26
C LEU A 97 -12.82 -15.27 10.42
N THR A 98 -12.03 -15.07 11.46
CA THR A 98 -12.09 -15.88 12.70
C THR A 98 -13.05 -15.29 13.73
N ILE A 99 -13.33 -13.97 13.61
CA ILE A 99 -14.21 -13.20 14.49
C ILE A 99 -15.22 -12.39 13.65
N PRO A 100 -16.37 -12.01 14.22
CA PRO A 100 -17.31 -11.15 13.53
C PRO A 100 -16.70 -9.80 13.14
N LEU A 101 -17.11 -9.25 12.00
CA LEU A 101 -16.61 -7.98 11.46
C LEU A 101 -16.67 -6.82 12.48
N ARG A 102 -17.72 -6.78 13.28
CA ARG A 102 -17.93 -5.75 14.33
C ARG A 102 -16.89 -5.78 15.44
N ASP A 103 -16.23 -6.92 15.64
CA ASP A 103 -15.26 -7.14 16.72
C ASP A 103 -13.81 -6.98 16.20
N LEU A 104 -13.64 -6.68 14.90
CA LEU A 104 -12.34 -6.43 14.29
C LEU A 104 -11.69 -5.16 14.85
N LYS A 105 -10.46 -5.29 15.30
CA LYS A 105 -9.62 -4.17 15.72
C LYS A 105 -8.90 -3.55 14.52
N ILE A 106 -9.63 -2.77 13.73
CA ILE A 106 -9.06 -2.10 12.57
C ILE A 106 -8.34 -0.82 13.02
N PRO A 107 -7.08 -0.63 12.64
CA PRO A 107 -6.37 0.62 12.92
C PRO A 107 -7.16 1.81 12.35
N PRO A 108 -7.48 2.83 13.16
CA PRO A 108 -8.36 3.92 12.73
C PRO A 108 -7.70 4.90 11.77
N THR A 109 -6.37 4.89 11.70
CA THR A 109 -5.59 5.86 10.90
C THR A 109 -4.41 5.19 10.21
N VAL A 110 -3.93 5.85 9.15
CA VAL A 110 -2.70 5.49 8.45
C VAL A 110 -1.49 5.45 9.38
N GLN A 111 -1.41 6.40 10.32
CA GLN A 111 -0.34 6.44 11.33
C GLN A 111 -0.36 5.18 12.21
N ALA A 112 -1.54 4.70 12.60
CA ALA A 112 -1.66 3.48 13.39
C ALA A 112 -1.21 2.23 12.59
N ILE A 113 -1.49 2.19 11.28
CA ILE A 113 -1.00 1.13 10.39
C ILE A 113 0.53 1.16 10.30
N LEU A 114 1.11 2.34 10.10
CA LEU A 114 2.56 2.52 10.03
C LEU A 114 3.24 2.21 11.37
N ALA A 115 2.67 2.62 12.50
CA ALA A 115 3.16 2.28 13.84
C ALA A 115 3.19 0.76 14.05
N SER A 116 2.12 0.05 13.68
CA SER A 116 2.07 -1.42 13.74
C SER A 116 3.16 -2.07 12.87
N ARG A 117 3.48 -1.48 11.72
CA ARG A 117 4.57 -1.97 10.87
C ARG A 117 5.95 -1.76 11.51
N ILE A 118 6.18 -0.59 12.11
CA ILE A 118 7.43 -0.29 12.83
C ILE A 118 7.59 -1.24 14.01
N ASP A 119 6.51 -1.54 14.73
CA ASP A 119 6.56 -2.45 15.89
C ASP A 119 6.90 -3.89 15.51
N ARG A 120 6.67 -4.29 14.28
CA ARG A 120 7.05 -5.60 13.73
C ARG A 120 8.51 -5.69 13.25
N LEU A 121 9.22 -4.57 13.17
CA LEU A 121 10.62 -4.59 12.78
C LEU A 121 11.50 -5.26 13.84
N ALA A 122 12.60 -5.87 13.37
CA ALA A 122 13.64 -6.35 14.25
C ALA A 122 14.20 -5.21 15.13
N PRO A 123 14.62 -5.49 16.37
CA PRO A 123 15.09 -4.45 17.30
C PRO A 123 16.14 -3.51 16.70
N ASP A 124 17.11 -4.04 15.98
CA ASP A 124 18.18 -3.28 15.33
C ASP A 124 17.66 -2.27 14.29
N ALA A 125 16.67 -2.70 13.47
CA ALA A 125 16.03 -1.85 12.48
C ALA A 125 15.14 -0.77 13.12
N LYS A 126 14.50 -1.10 14.25
CA LYS A 126 13.69 -0.15 15.03
C LYS A 126 14.55 0.92 15.68
N GLU A 127 15.69 0.53 16.26
CA GLU A 127 16.66 1.47 16.85
C GLU A 127 17.21 2.45 15.81
N LEU A 128 17.54 1.96 14.61
CA LEU A 128 18.00 2.80 13.51
C LEU A 128 16.97 3.87 13.13
N LEU A 129 15.66 3.50 13.05
CA LEU A 129 14.60 4.45 12.73
C LEU A 129 14.34 5.49 13.82
N GLN A 130 14.66 5.19 15.08
CA GLN A 130 14.51 6.14 16.20
C GLN A 130 15.67 7.12 16.33
N THR A 131 16.80 6.84 15.66
CA THR A 131 18.01 7.68 15.68
C THR A 131 18.12 8.63 14.48
N LEU A 132 17.20 8.55 13.53
CA LEU A 132 17.09 9.45 12.36
C LEU A 132 16.13 10.61 12.62
#